data_28e5b86f9675e64af56ab44718954f07
#
_entry.id   28e5b86f9675e64af56ab44718954f07
#
_cell.length_a   1.000
_cell.length_b   1.000
_cell.length_c   1.000
_cell.angle_alpha   90.00
_cell.angle_beta   90.00
_cell.angle_gamma   90.00
#
_symmetry.space_group_name_H-M   'P 1'
#
loop_
_entity.id
_entity.type
_entity.pdbx_description
1 polymer ?
#
loop_
_entity_poly.entity_id
_entity_poly.type
_entity_poly.pdbx_seq_one_letter_code
_entity_poly.pdbx_strand_id
1 'polypeptide(L)'
;MILSQDRLNLIYDEKKGHSEDYGDFDELLFSQLLDGRDAFWKLIENENVPMAVRMIQMLSMGHHLQRNINAGQLFGLENIYDHYLSEGAADRMCAYLKERWEKPGSRYHVMKEMFACLHKLEVLSADWPKKVRHYEKILFGGGRKQYEALHQYRMPDKIAEQLLSYFIYVYFAGAVYDGMPYSKVKLAVISTMLIEDMVCAKAAEKGQLSFEAIADAAHSYAREVEHSDLNLQRLSIMFRHQKCFHIGRLCGALLEW
;
A
#
# COMPACT_ATOMS: atom_id res chain seq x y z
N MET A 1 2.43 -18.95 -7.54
CA MET A 1 1.61 -17.91 -6.86
C MET A 1 2.55 -17.03 -6.06
N ILE A 2 2.44 -15.70 -6.18
CA ILE A 2 3.39 -14.72 -5.58
C ILE A 2 3.55 -14.93 -4.06
N LEU A 3 2.45 -15.13 -3.35
CA LEU A 3 2.45 -15.29 -1.88
C LEU A 3 3.11 -16.58 -1.36
N SER A 4 3.47 -17.51 -2.22
CA SER A 4 4.13 -18.78 -1.84
C SER A 4 5.63 -18.78 -2.12
N GLN A 5 6.20 -17.67 -2.57
CA GLN A 5 7.62 -17.54 -2.88
C GLN A 5 8.36 -16.88 -1.70
N ASP A 6 9.54 -17.38 -1.36
CA ASP A 6 10.39 -16.78 -0.33
C ASP A 6 10.93 -15.41 -0.75
N ARG A 7 11.12 -15.19 -2.06
CA ARG A 7 11.52 -13.92 -2.68
C ARG A 7 10.88 -13.77 -4.05
N LEU A 8 10.48 -12.54 -4.38
CA LEU A 8 10.15 -12.19 -5.76
C LEU A 8 11.46 -11.95 -6.52
N ASN A 9 11.82 -12.89 -7.40
CA ASN A 9 12.94 -12.73 -8.30
C ASN A 9 12.45 -12.03 -9.56
N LEU A 10 12.90 -10.78 -9.77
CA LEU A 10 12.68 -10.07 -11.02
C LEU A 10 13.65 -10.60 -12.08
N ILE A 11 13.11 -11.18 -13.14
CA ILE A 11 13.88 -11.56 -14.33
C ILE A 11 13.74 -10.40 -15.32
N TYR A 12 14.83 -9.66 -15.51
CA TYR A 12 14.88 -8.64 -16.56
C TYR A 12 15.19 -9.34 -17.88
N ASP A 13 14.22 -9.35 -18.78
CA ASP A 13 14.45 -9.81 -20.17
C ASP A 13 14.82 -8.56 -20.99
N GLU A 14 16.08 -8.49 -21.43
CA GLU A 14 16.59 -7.43 -22.32
C GLU A 14 16.07 -7.57 -23.76
N LYS A 15 14.83 -7.96 -23.96
CA LYS A 15 14.22 -7.86 -25.27
C LYS A 15 14.15 -6.41 -25.66
N LYS A 16 14.96 -5.99 -26.64
CA LYS A 16 14.82 -4.72 -27.32
C LYS A 16 13.42 -4.69 -27.93
N GLY A 17 12.47 -4.07 -27.21
CA GLY A 17 11.18 -3.70 -27.78
C GLY A 17 11.43 -2.75 -28.94
N HIS A 18 10.70 -2.90 -30.03
CA HIS A 18 10.60 -1.82 -31.02
C HIS A 18 9.92 -0.67 -30.30
N SER A 19 10.61 0.49 -30.25
CA SER A 19 10.00 1.74 -29.79
C SER A 19 8.91 2.13 -30.79
N GLU A 20 7.65 1.83 -30.46
CA GLU A 20 6.55 2.56 -31.06
C GLU A 20 6.66 4.00 -30.56
N ASP A 21 6.62 4.96 -31.47
CA ASP A 21 6.68 6.39 -31.16
C ASP A 21 5.37 6.79 -30.47
N TYR A 22 5.36 6.70 -29.15
CA TYR A 22 4.27 7.21 -28.30
C TYR A 22 4.49 8.70 -28.08
N GLY A 23 4.05 9.54 -29.03
CA GLY A 23 4.37 10.95 -29.17
C GLY A 23 4.17 11.87 -27.94
N ASP A 24 3.55 11.39 -26.87
CA ASP A 24 3.35 12.11 -25.60
C ASP A 24 3.95 11.38 -24.39
N PHE A 25 4.83 10.38 -24.62
CA PHE A 25 5.43 9.62 -23.54
C PHE A 25 6.60 10.38 -22.92
N ASP A 26 6.51 10.68 -21.62
CA ASP A 26 7.59 11.35 -20.88
C ASP A 26 8.67 10.34 -20.47
N GLU A 27 9.67 10.17 -21.35
CA GLU A 27 10.79 9.24 -21.13
C GLU A 27 11.60 9.60 -19.88
N LEU A 28 11.77 10.89 -19.59
CA LEU A 28 12.51 11.34 -18.40
C LEU A 28 11.75 10.94 -17.15
N LEU A 29 10.46 11.26 -17.07
CA LEU A 29 9.63 10.86 -15.94
C LEU A 29 9.60 9.34 -15.78
N PHE A 30 9.48 8.59 -16.88
CA PHE A 30 9.46 7.12 -16.84
C PHE A 30 10.77 6.56 -16.27
N SER A 31 11.93 7.03 -16.74
CA SER A 31 13.23 6.62 -16.19
C SER A 31 13.31 6.89 -14.69
N GLN A 32 12.94 8.08 -14.25
CA GLN A 32 12.92 8.45 -12.83
C GLN A 32 11.95 7.59 -12.00
N LEU A 33 10.81 7.19 -12.57
CA LEU A 33 9.88 6.29 -11.90
C LEU A 33 10.43 4.87 -11.78
N LEU A 34 11.24 4.39 -12.74
CA LEU A 34 11.91 3.09 -12.62
C LEU A 34 12.93 3.10 -11.48
N ASP A 35 13.75 4.15 -11.37
CA ASP A 35 14.68 4.34 -10.25
C ASP A 35 13.93 4.42 -8.91
N GLY A 36 12.80 5.14 -8.90
CA GLY A 36 11.91 5.22 -7.74
C GLY A 36 11.31 3.87 -7.34
N ARG A 37 10.91 3.04 -8.31
CA ARG A 37 10.42 1.69 -8.05
C ARG A 37 11.47 0.85 -7.35
N ASP A 38 12.71 0.92 -7.80
CA ASP A 38 13.83 0.19 -7.22
C ASP A 38 14.17 0.72 -5.81
N ALA A 39 14.02 2.03 -5.58
CA ALA A 39 14.15 2.62 -4.25
C ALA A 39 13.05 2.14 -3.29
N PHE A 40 11.78 2.07 -3.73
CA PHE A 40 10.71 1.48 -2.93
C PHE A 40 10.98 0.02 -2.60
N TRP A 41 11.52 -0.74 -3.55
CA TRP A 41 11.87 -2.14 -3.33
C TRP A 41 12.89 -2.29 -2.21
N LYS A 42 13.96 -1.49 -2.23
CA LYS A 42 14.98 -1.47 -1.16
C LYS A 42 14.38 -1.13 0.21
N LEU A 43 13.41 -0.21 0.27
CA LEU A 43 12.70 0.09 1.52
C LEU A 43 11.89 -1.11 2.01
N ILE A 44 11.18 -1.79 1.11
CA ILE A 44 10.33 -2.94 1.44
C ILE A 44 11.17 -4.12 1.96
N GLU A 45 12.32 -4.38 1.35
CA GLU A 45 13.21 -5.51 1.69
C GLU A 45 14.07 -5.28 2.95
N ASN A 46 14.06 -4.09 3.55
CA ASN A 46 14.90 -3.78 4.70
C ASN A 46 14.34 -4.40 5.99
N GLU A 47 14.61 -5.68 6.20
CA GLU A 47 14.13 -6.46 7.35
C GLU A 47 14.60 -5.92 8.71
N ASN A 48 15.64 -5.06 8.75
CA ASN A 48 16.11 -4.41 9.97
C ASN A 48 15.19 -3.27 10.46
N VAL A 49 14.22 -2.86 9.64
CA VAL A 49 13.28 -1.79 9.93
C VAL A 49 11.87 -2.38 10.12
N PRO A 50 11.14 -2.05 11.20
CA PRO A 50 9.77 -2.53 11.38
C PRO A 50 8.88 -2.21 10.18
N MET A 51 7.99 -3.11 9.81
CA MET A 51 7.12 -3.00 8.64
C MET A 51 6.32 -1.67 8.62
N ALA A 52 5.78 -1.27 9.76
CA ALA A 52 5.08 0.00 9.90
C ALA A 52 5.94 1.21 9.48
N VAL A 53 7.20 1.21 9.88
CA VAL A 53 8.15 2.30 9.55
C VAL A 53 8.50 2.28 8.07
N ARG A 54 8.70 1.09 7.48
CA ARG A 54 8.92 0.94 6.03
C ARG A 54 7.76 1.52 5.23
N MET A 55 6.51 1.19 5.60
CA MET A 55 5.31 1.74 4.96
C MET A 55 5.21 3.25 5.12
N ILE A 56 5.56 3.80 6.29
CA ILE A 56 5.57 5.25 6.53
C ILE A 56 6.65 5.93 5.68
N GLN A 57 7.85 5.32 5.56
CA GLN A 57 8.89 5.82 4.66
C GLN A 57 8.42 5.83 3.21
N MET A 58 7.76 4.75 2.76
CA MET A 58 7.17 4.68 1.41
C MET A 58 6.16 5.81 1.18
N LEU A 59 5.21 6.03 2.10
CA LEU A 59 4.23 7.11 1.99
C LEU A 59 4.90 8.49 1.96
N SER A 60 5.92 8.70 2.78
CA SER A 60 6.65 9.97 2.86
C SER A 60 7.47 10.23 1.59
N MET A 61 8.19 9.22 1.09
CA MET A 61 8.93 9.29 -0.16
C MET A 61 8.00 9.56 -1.35
N GLY A 62 6.90 8.81 -1.45
CA GLY A 62 5.89 9.03 -2.50
C GLY A 62 5.26 10.42 -2.46
N HIS A 63 5.03 10.96 -1.26
CA HIS A 63 4.54 12.34 -1.09
C HIS A 63 5.58 13.38 -1.57
N HIS A 64 6.86 13.20 -1.29
CA HIS A 64 7.92 14.08 -1.78
C HIS A 64 8.06 14.00 -3.30
N LEU A 65 8.03 12.80 -3.88
CA LEU A 65 8.02 12.63 -5.34
C LEU A 65 6.88 13.38 -5.99
N GLN A 66 5.65 13.22 -5.48
CA GLN A 66 4.48 13.90 -6.02
C GLN A 66 4.64 15.42 -6.00
N ARG A 67 5.20 15.97 -4.93
CA ARG A 67 5.43 17.43 -4.82
C ARG A 67 6.41 17.93 -5.88
N ASN A 68 7.50 17.21 -6.11
CA ASN A 68 8.50 17.58 -7.12
C ASN A 68 7.93 17.47 -8.54
N ILE A 69 7.21 16.39 -8.83
CA ILE A 69 6.55 16.20 -10.12
C ILE A 69 5.52 17.33 -10.38
N ASN A 70 4.70 17.67 -9.39
CA ASN A 70 3.74 18.76 -9.50
C ASN A 70 4.39 20.14 -9.70
N ALA A 71 5.64 20.29 -9.24
CA ALA A 71 6.43 21.52 -9.43
C ALA A 71 7.23 21.51 -10.76
N GLY A 72 7.11 20.45 -11.57
CA GLY A 72 7.90 20.28 -12.79
C GLY A 72 9.39 20.01 -12.54
N GLN A 73 9.76 19.62 -11.32
CA GLN A 73 11.13 19.34 -10.90
C GLN A 73 11.43 17.86 -11.07
N LEU A 74 11.70 17.43 -12.31
CA LEU A 74 12.01 16.04 -12.62
C LEU A 74 13.50 15.70 -12.44
N PHE A 75 14.38 16.71 -12.51
CA PHE A 75 15.80 16.53 -12.25
C PHE A 75 16.07 16.51 -10.74
N GLY A 76 16.89 15.58 -10.28
CA GLY A 76 17.27 15.47 -8.86
C GLY A 76 16.27 14.67 -8.02
N LEU A 77 15.36 13.90 -8.62
CA LEU A 77 14.47 12.98 -7.89
C LEU A 77 15.28 11.89 -7.19
N GLU A 78 16.46 11.51 -7.71
CA GLU A 78 17.42 10.61 -7.09
C GLU A 78 17.81 11.07 -5.68
N ASN A 79 17.91 12.38 -5.42
CA ASN A 79 18.21 12.90 -4.09
C ASN A 79 17.12 12.55 -3.07
N ILE A 80 15.88 12.41 -3.53
CA ILE A 80 14.77 11.95 -2.67
C ILE A 80 14.99 10.48 -2.30
N TYR A 81 15.32 9.64 -3.28
CA TYR A 81 15.59 8.22 -3.04
C TYR A 81 16.75 8.04 -2.07
N ASP A 82 17.87 8.71 -2.31
CA ASP A 82 19.06 8.69 -1.47
C ASP A 82 18.78 9.15 -0.04
N HIS A 83 17.94 10.17 0.12
CA HIS A 83 17.54 10.64 1.44
C HIS A 83 16.84 9.54 2.26
N TYR A 84 15.90 8.80 1.67
CA TYR A 84 15.16 7.75 2.36
C TYR A 84 15.93 6.44 2.51
N LEU A 85 16.90 6.18 1.63
CA LEU A 85 17.76 5.00 1.66
C LEU A 85 19.06 5.22 2.45
N SER A 86 19.38 6.46 2.85
CA SER A 86 20.61 6.78 3.58
C SER A 86 20.66 6.09 4.94
N GLU A 87 21.87 5.82 5.40
CA GLU A 87 22.11 5.27 6.73
C GLU A 87 21.42 6.11 7.82
N GLY A 88 20.74 5.43 8.74
CA GLY A 88 19.99 6.07 9.82
C GLY A 88 18.68 6.77 9.38
N ALA A 89 18.25 6.66 8.12
CA ALA A 89 16.99 7.28 7.68
C ALA A 89 15.77 6.73 8.43
N ALA A 90 15.75 5.41 8.69
CA ALA A 90 14.70 4.78 9.48
C ALA A 90 14.70 5.27 10.93
N ASP A 91 15.88 5.42 11.55
CA ASP A 91 16.01 5.91 12.93
C ASP A 91 15.54 7.36 13.05
N ARG A 92 15.92 8.21 12.09
CA ARG A 92 15.41 9.59 12.02
C ARG A 92 13.90 9.63 11.88
N MET A 93 13.32 8.75 11.06
CA MET A 93 11.88 8.63 10.91
C MET A 93 11.23 8.16 12.21
N CYS A 94 11.77 7.13 12.87
CA CYS A 94 11.27 6.66 14.16
C CYS A 94 11.31 7.75 15.23
N ALA A 95 12.39 8.52 15.32
CA ALA A 95 12.52 9.65 16.26
C ALA A 95 11.46 10.72 15.97
N TYR A 96 11.30 11.12 14.70
CA TYR A 96 10.29 12.08 14.27
C TYR A 96 8.87 11.63 14.61
N LEU A 97 8.57 10.35 14.42
CA LEU A 97 7.25 9.77 14.71
C LEU A 97 6.98 9.74 16.21
N LYS A 98 7.96 9.35 17.04
CA LYS A 98 7.85 9.34 18.49
C LYS A 98 7.57 10.73 19.05
N GLU A 99 8.22 11.76 18.52
CA GLU A 99 8.02 13.15 18.97
C GLU A 99 6.62 13.69 18.61
N ARG A 100 6.06 13.29 17.46
CA ARG A 100 4.83 13.89 16.93
C ARG A 100 3.56 13.08 17.18
N TRP A 101 3.67 11.79 17.43
CA TRP A 101 2.54 10.90 17.66
C TRP A 101 2.63 10.20 19.03
N GLU A 102 2.47 11.00 20.08
CA GLU A 102 2.38 10.46 21.46
C GLU A 102 1.05 9.75 21.75
N LYS A 103 0.01 10.05 20.99
CA LYS A 103 -1.30 9.41 21.17
C LYS A 103 -1.44 8.27 20.17
N PRO A 104 -1.81 7.08 20.64
CA PRO A 104 -2.21 6.02 19.75
C PRO A 104 -3.21 6.59 18.76
N GLY A 105 -2.91 6.49 17.50
CA GLY A 105 -3.74 6.98 16.43
C GLY A 105 -5.13 6.36 16.53
N SER A 106 -5.67 5.92 15.60
CA SER A 106 -6.99 5.36 15.60
C SER A 106 -7.07 4.42 14.41
N ARG A 107 -6.12 3.45 14.38
CA ARG A 107 -6.19 2.41 13.36
C ARG A 107 -7.62 1.90 13.20
N TYR A 108 -8.28 1.61 14.34
CA TYR A 108 -9.69 1.24 14.35
C TYR A 108 -10.60 2.20 13.55
N HIS A 109 -10.49 3.51 13.77
CA HIS A 109 -11.34 4.49 13.08
C HIS A 109 -10.94 4.66 11.63
N VAL A 110 -9.64 4.69 11.35
CA VAL A 110 -9.12 4.83 9.98
C VAL A 110 -9.52 3.62 9.13
N MET A 111 -9.34 2.41 9.64
CA MET A 111 -9.71 1.19 8.92
C MET A 111 -11.23 1.10 8.72
N LYS A 112 -12.02 1.46 9.71
CA LYS A 112 -13.49 1.51 9.55
C LYS A 112 -13.93 2.48 8.45
N GLU A 113 -13.30 3.66 8.34
CA GLU A 113 -13.56 4.61 7.26
C GLU A 113 -13.08 4.05 5.89
N MET A 114 -11.93 3.33 5.86
CA MET A 114 -11.43 2.70 4.63
C MET A 114 -12.34 1.58 4.15
N PHE A 115 -12.84 0.73 5.04
CA PHE A 115 -13.84 -0.30 4.68
C PHE A 115 -15.12 0.33 4.13
N ALA A 116 -15.59 1.44 4.72
CA ALA A 116 -16.74 2.17 4.19
C ALA A 116 -16.50 2.72 2.77
N CYS A 117 -15.24 2.96 2.36
CA CYS A 117 -14.92 3.33 0.99
C CYS A 117 -15.10 2.19 0.00
N LEU A 118 -14.92 0.92 0.42
CA LEU A 118 -15.12 -0.24 -0.45
C LEU A 118 -16.57 -0.34 -0.97
N HIS A 119 -17.56 0.13 -0.20
CA HIS A 119 -18.96 0.16 -0.64
C HIS A 119 -19.25 1.18 -1.76
N LYS A 120 -18.30 2.08 -2.04
CA LYS A 120 -18.42 3.09 -3.12
C LYS A 120 -17.81 2.63 -4.43
N LEU A 121 -17.17 1.46 -4.43
CA LEU A 121 -16.57 0.86 -5.61
C LEU A 121 -17.64 0.16 -6.46
N GLU A 122 -17.31 -0.06 -7.72
CA GLU A 122 -18.08 -0.92 -8.60
C GLU A 122 -18.03 -2.36 -8.08
N VAL A 123 -19.17 -3.03 -8.15
CA VAL A 123 -19.30 -4.42 -7.70
C VAL A 123 -19.10 -5.34 -8.90
N LEU A 124 -18.02 -6.09 -8.95
CA LEU A 124 -17.76 -7.10 -9.99
C LEU A 124 -18.37 -8.45 -9.61
N SER A 125 -18.34 -8.80 -8.32
CA SER A 125 -18.88 -10.05 -7.82
C SER A 125 -20.09 -9.80 -6.94
N ALA A 126 -21.23 -10.43 -7.24
CA ALA A 126 -22.51 -10.19 -6.53
C ALA A 126 -22.47 -10.49 -5.03
N ASP A 127 -21.51 -11.31 -4.56
CA ASP A 127 -21.30 -11.63 -3.15
C ASP A 127 -20.37 -10.66 -2.42
N TRP A 128 -19.61 -9.82 -3.15
CA TRP A 128 -18.65 -8.89 -2.56
C TRP A 128 -19.25 -7.94 -1.51
N PRO A 129 -20.39 -7.27 -1.74
CA PRO A 129 -20.96 -6.40 -0.72
C PRO A 129 -21.39 -7.13 0.56
N LYS A 130 -21.73 -8.42 0.45
CA LYS A 130 -22.03 -9.26 1.63
C LYS A 130 -20.75 -9.61 2.38
N LYS A 131 -19.68 -9.93 1.66
CA LYS A 131 -18.37 -10.20 2.25
C LYS A 131 -17.82 -9.00 2.98
N VAL A 132 -17.86 -7.80 2.38
CA VAL A 132 -17.39 -6.57 3.04
C VAL A 132 -18.16 -6.30 4.32
N ARG A 133 -19.50 -6.34 4.30
CA ARG A 133 -20.32 -6.19 5.52
C ARG A 133 -20.02 -7.25 6.57
N HIS A 134 -19.70 -8.46 6.15
CA HIS A 134 -19.33 -9.54 7.07
C HIS A 134 -17.97 -9.25 7.76
N TYR A 135 -16.96 -8.80 7.01
CA TYR A 135 -15.71 -8.34 7.58
C TYR A 135 -15.92 -7.18 8.55
N GLU A 136 -16.69 -6.16 8.16
CA GLU A 136 -17.00 -5.01 9.02
C GLU A 136 -17.66 -5.43 10.34
N LYS A 137 -18.57 -6.40 10.30
CA LYS A 137 -19.22 -6.94 11.49
C LYS A 137 -18.21 -7.59 12.45
N ILE A 138 -17.28 -8.38 11.93
CA ILE A 138 -16.26 -9.06 12.74
C ILE A 138 -15.26 -8.02 13.28
N LEU A 139 -14.75 -7.16 12.43
CA LEU A 139 -13.71 -6.19 12.76
C LEU A 139 -14.22 -5.10 13.72
N PHE A 140 -15.40 -4.56 13.45
CA PHE A 140 -15.83 -3.32 14.08
C PHE A 140 -17.07 -3.47 14.97
N GLY A 141 -17.76 -4.62 14.94
CA GLY A 141 -19.03 -4.83 15.64
C GLY A 141 -18.91 -4.84 17.18
N GLY A 142 -17.79 -5.26 17.73
CA GLY A 142 -17.51 -5.29 19.19
C GLY A 142 -16.67 -4.12 19.68
N GLY A 143 -16.44 -3.12 18.83
CA GLY A 143 -15.70 -1.92 19.18
C GLY A 143 -14.19 -2.09 19.17
N ARG A 144 -13.49 -1.03 19.62
CA ARG A 144 -12.03 -0.91 19.49
C ARG A 144 -11.26 -2.06 20.19
N LYS A 145 -11.64 -2.44 21.40
CA LYS A 145 -10.93 -3.50 22.15
C LYS A 145 -10.98 -4.85 21.43
N GLN A 146 -12.14 -5.18 20.83
CA GLN A 146 -12.27 -6.41 20.05
C GLN A 146 -11.42 -6.33 18.77
N TYR A 147 -11.44 -5.20 18.08
CA TYR A 147 -10.60 -4.98 16.90
C TYR A 147 -9.11 -5.18 17.20
N GLU A 148 -8.61 -4.56 18.28
CA GLU A 148 -7.22 -4.73 18.73
C GLU A 148 -6.88 -6.19 19.07
N ALA A 149 -7.81 -6.94 19.67
CA ALA A 149 -7.61 -8.35 19.96
C ALA A 149 -7.52 -9.23 18.70
N LEU A 150 -8.09 -8.81 17.57
CA LEU A 150 -7.97 -9.54 16.30
C LEU A 150 -6.56 -9.48 15.72
N HIS A 151 -5.73 -8.54 16.12
CA HIS A 151 -4.34 -8.41 15.66
C HIS A 151 -3.45 -9.60 16.05
N GLN A 152 -3.89 -10.49 16.93
CA GLN A 152 -3.22 -11.77 17.15
C GLN A 152 -3.19 -12.68 15.90
N TYR A 153 -4.07 -12.41 14.92
CA TYR A 153 -4.19 -13.15 13.66
C TYR A 153 -3.54 -12.43 12.48
N ARG A 154 -2.66 -11.47 12.74
CA ARG A 154 -1.96 -10.74 11.68
C ARG A 154 -1.15 -11.67 10.78
N MET A 155 -1.10 -11.31 9.50
CA MET A 155 -0.23 -12.01 8.56
C MET A 155 1.25 -11.73 8.87
N PRO A 156 2.15 -12.68 8.56
CA PRO A 156 3.60 -12.46 8.70
C PRO A 156 4.06 -11.26 7.87
N ASP A 157 5.03 -10.49 8.36
CA ASP A 157 5.61 -9.34 7.64
C ASP A 157 6.08 -9.71 6.23
N LYS A 158 6.55 -10.94 6.02
CA LYS A 158 6.94 -11.44 4.71
C LYS A 158 5.81 -11.42 3.68
N ILE A 159 4.59 -11.68 4.11
CA ILE A 159 3.42 -11.58 3.23
C ILE A 159 3.11 -10.11 2.92
N ALA A 160 3.24 -9.22 3.91
CA ALA A 160 3.08 -7.78 3.68
C ALA A 160 4.13 -7.25 2.68
N GLU A 161 5.39 -7.69 2.80
CA GLU A 161 6.45 -7.39 1.83
C GLU A 161 6.07 -7.81 0.42
N GLN A 162 5.56 -9.03 0.25
CA GLN A 162 5.18 -9.55 -1.06
C GLN A 162 4.01 -8.78 -1.67
N LEU A 163 3.01 -8.39 -0.87
CA LEU A 163 1.90 -7.56 -1.32
C LEU A 163 2.38 -6.16 -1.72
N LEU A 164 3.17 -5.50 -0.88
CA LEU A 164 3.74 -4.18 -1.20
C LEU A 164 4.57 -4.22 -2.48
N SER A 165 5.46 -5.21 -2.59
CA SER A 165 6.30 -5.42 -3.77
C SER A 165 5.47 -5.63 -5.04
N TYR A 166 4.42 -6.45 -4.95
CA TYR A 166 3.50 -6.69 -6.05
C TYR A 166 2.83 -5.39 -6.52
N PHE A 167 2.21 -4.64 -5.62
CA PHE A 167 1.52 -3.40 -5.97
C PHE A 167 2.47 -2.33 -6.53
N ILE A 168 3.66 -2.19 -5.95
CA ILE A 168 4.67 -1.24 -6.46
C ILE A 168 5.14 -1.68 -7.85
N TYR A 169 5.42 -2.97 -8.06
CA TYR A 169 5.89 -3.46 -9.35
C TYR A 169 4.85 -3.25 -10.45
N VAL A 170 3.59 -3.59 -10.19
CA VAL A 170 2.53 -3.56 -11.19
C VAL A 170 2.07 -2.13 -11.50
N TYR A 171 1.98 -1.25 -10.49
CA TYR A 171 1.26 0.01 -10.66
C TYR A 171 2.15 1.25 -10.65
N PHE A 172 3.33 1.22 -10.01
CA PHE A 172 4.07 2.45 -9.73
C PHE A 172 4.53 3.16 -11.00
N ALA A 173 5.14 2.43 -11.94
CA ALA A 173 5.63 3.02 -13.20
C ALA A 173 4.50 3.57 -14.08
N GLY A 174 3.26 3.07 -13.92
CA GLY A 174 2.07 3.60 -14.59
C GLY A 174 1.75 5.07 -14.22
N ALA A 175 2.43 5.64 -13.22
CA ALA A 175 2.34 7.06 -12.92
C ALA A 175 2.90 7.97 -14.04
N VAL A 176 3.61 7.42 -15.02
CA VAL A 176 4.02 8.15 -16.21
C VAL A 176 2.82 8.69 -17.01
N TYR A 177 1.68 7.98 -16.99
CA TYR A 177 0.48 8.36 -17.73
C TYR A 177 -0.42 9.36 -17.00
N ASP A 178 -0.36 9.42 -15.68
CA ASP A 178 -1.27 10.26 -14.88
C ASP A 178 -0.56 11.25 -13.95
N GLY A 179 0.77 11.20 -13.87
CA GLY A 179 1.58 12.05 -12.99
C GLY A 179 1.32 11.83 -11.50
N MET A 180 0.76 10.66 -11.11
CA MET A 180 0.27 10.42 -9.75
C MET A 180 1.00 9.29 -8.99
N PRO A 181 2.34 9.34 -8.83
CA PRO A 181 3.10 8.29 -8.14
C PRO A 181 2.65 8.10 -6.69
N TYR A 182 2.28 9.16 -6.00
CA TYR A 182 1.81 9.06 -4.63
C TYR A 182 0.50 8.26 -4.49
N SER A 183 -0.40 8.35 -5.48
CA SER A 183 -1.61 7.52 -5.51
C SER A 183 -1.27 6.04 -5.67
N LYS A 184 -0.24 5.70 -6.44
CA LYS A 184 0.22 4.31 -6.61
C LYS A 184 0.84 3.76 -5.32
N VAL A 185 1.64 4.57 -4.62
CA VAL A 185 2.20 4.20 -3.30
C VAL A 185 1.08 4.02 -2.27
N LYS A 186 0.10 4.93 -2.24
CA LYS A 186 -1.08 4.77 -1.38
C LYS A 186 -1.85 3.49 -1.72
N LEU A 187 -2.01 3.15 -3.00
CA LEU A 187 -2.64 1.90 -3.40
C LEU A 187 -1.92 0.70 -2.77
N ALA A 188 -0.58 0.64 -2.86
CA ALA A 188 0.20 -0.45 -2.29
C ALA A 188 -0.01 -0.56 -0.77
N VAL A 189 0.19 0.53 -0.04
CA VAL A 189 0.11 0.52 1.43
C VAL A 189 -1.32 0.24 1.92
N ILE A 190 -2.32 0.93 1.36
CA ILE A 190 -3.71 0.81 1.79
C ILE A 190 -4.28 -0.57 1.44
N SER A 191 -3.97 -1.10 0.25
CA SER A 191 -4.39 -2.46 -0.12
C SER A 191 -3.81 -3.50 0.82
N THR A 192 -2.54 -3.38 1.19
CA THR A 192 -1.89 -4.27 2.17
C THR A 192 -2.59 -4.20 3.53
N MET A 193 -2.91 -2.99 4.02
CA MET A 193 -3.64 -2.80 5.28
C MET A 193 -5.04 -3.41 5.24
N LEU A 194 -5.79 -3.21 4.15
CA LEU A 194 -7.14 -3.76 3.98
C LEU A 194 -7.12 -5.29 3.90
N ILE A 195 -6.19 -5.86 3.13
CA ILE A 195 -6.03 -7.31 3.02
C ILE A 195 -5.67 -7.91 4.39
N GLU A 196 -4.79 -7.27 5.17
CA GLU A 196 -4.46 -7.74 6.51
C GLU A 196 -5.69 -7.80 7.44
N ASP A 197 -6.48 -6.74 7.47
CA ASP A 197 -7.70 -6.72 8.28
C ASP A 197 -8.71 -7.80 7.82
N MET A 198 -8.84 -8.03 6.50
CA MET A 198 -9.65 -9.14 5.98
C MET A 198 -9.10 -10.51 6.40
N VAL A 199 -7.78 -10.66 6.43
CA VAL A 199 -7.11 -11.88 6.94
C VAL A 199 -7.41 -12.08 8.43
N CYS A 200 -7.28 -11.02 9.24
CA CYS A 200 -7.62 -11.07 10.66
C CYS A 200 -9.07 -11.50 10.90
N ALA A 201 -10.02 -10.96 10.11
CA ALA A 201 -11.43 -11.33 10.21
C ALA A 201 -11.65 -12.83 9.88
N LYS A 202 -11.07 -13.32 8.78
CA LYS A 202 -11.18 -14.73 8.37
C LYS A 202 -10.53 -15.68 9.37
N ALA A 203 -9.34 -15.33 9.87
CA ALA A 203 -8.63 -16.12 10.82
C ALA A 203 -9.36 -16.20 12.18
N ALA A 204 -10.00 -15.11 12.59
CA ALA A 204 -10.82 -15.08 13.81
C ALA A 204 -12.02 -16.04 13.73
N GLU A 205 -12.66 -16.17 12.57
CA GLU A 205 -13.77 -17.12 12.39
C GLU A 205 -13.33 -18.58 12.53
N LYS A 206 -12.11 -18.89 12.07
CA LYS A 206 -11.53 -20.23 12.14
C LYS A 206 -10.75 -20.48 13.44
N GLY A 207 -10.54 -19.45 14.27
CA GLY A 207 -9.73 -19.48 15.49
C GLY A 207 -8.23 -19.61 15.24
N GLN A 208 -7.78 -19.55 13.98
CA GLN A 208 -6.37 -19.67 13.60
C GLN A 208 -6.06 -18.99 12.27
N LEU A 209 -4.84 -18.48 12.14
CA LEU A 209 -4.31 -18.00 10.87
C LEU A 209 -3.92 -19.19 9.98
N SER A 210 -4.28 -19.13 8.71
CA SER A 210 -3.86 -20.12 7.70
C SER A 210 -3.47 -19.42 6.40
N PHE A 211 -2.59 -20.06 5.63
CA PHE A 211 -2.23 -19.57 4.30
C PHE A 211 -3.45 -19.45 3.35
N GLU A 212 -4.40 -20.37 3.48
CA GLU A 212 -5.66 -20.32 2.73
C GLU A 212 -6.47 -19.04 3.04
N ALA A 213 -6.54 -18.63 4.32
CA ALA A 213 -7.23 -17.40 4.71
C ALA A 213 -6.55 -16.16 4.11
N ILE A 214 -5.20 -16.14 4.07
CA ILE A 214 -4.42 -15.08 3.45
C ILE A 214 -4.67 -15.03 1.95
N ALA A 215 -4.51 -16.17 1.26
CA ALA A 215 -4.67 -16.26 -0.19
C ALA A 215 -6.09 -15.88 -0.64
N ASP A 216 -7.11 -16.32 0.09
CA ASP A 216 -8.51 -16.01 -0.25
C ASP A 216 -8.87 -14.54 0.02
N ALA A 217 -8.33 -13.92 1.08
CA ALA A 217 -8.50 -12.49 1.31
C ALA A 217 -7.85 -11.66 0.21
N ALA A 218 -6.58 -11.94 -0.12
CA ALA A 218 -5.85 -11.24 -1.16
C ALA A 218 -6.51 -11.42 -2.53
N HIS A 219 -6.90 -12.65 -2.90
CA HIS A 219 -7.58 -12.94 -4.17
C HIS A 219 -8.95 -12.27 -4.27
N SER A 220 -9.75 -12.30 -3.18
CA SER A 220 -11.05 -11.62 -3.17
C SER A 220 -10.91 -10.11 -3.33
N TYR A 221 -9.92 -9.49 -2.68
CA TYR A 221 -9.62 -8.07 -2.83
C TYR A 221 -9.16 -7.74 -4.25
N ALA A 222 -8.18 -8.47 -4.77
CA ALA A 222 -7.64 -8.24 -6.12
C ALA A 222 -8.74 -8.31 -7.18
N ARG A 223 -9.59 -9.33 -7.13
CA ARG A 223 -10.68 -9.49 -8.08
C ARG A 223 -11.64 -8.29 -8.11
N GLU A 224 -11.93 -7.67 -6.97
CA GLU A 224 -12.89 -6.58 -6.90
C GLU A 224 -12.25 -5.21 -7.15
N VAL A 225 -10.98 -5.04 -6.79
CA VAL A 225 -10.30 -3.75 -6.86
C VAL A 225 -9.41 -3.64 -8.09
N GLU A 226 -8.56 -4.64 -8.33
CA GLU A 226 -7.54 -4.56 -9.37
C GLU A 226 -8.08 -4.87 -10.78
N HIS A 227 -9.10 -5.74 -10.88
CA HIS A 227 -9.71 -6.09 -12.17
C HIS A 227 -10.74 -5.08 -12.68
N SER A 228 -10.84 -3.91 -12.05
CA SER A 228 -11.69 -2.80 -12.49
C SER A 228 -10.88 -1.49 -12.57
N ASP A 229 -10.62 -1.03 -13.78
CA ASP A 229 -10.00 0.29 -14.00
C ASP A 229 -10.81 1.41 -13.35
N LEU A 230 -12.14 1.28 -13.35
CA LEU A 230 -13.03 2.24 -12.70
C LEU A 230 -12.80 2.26 -11.19
N ASN A 231 -12.56 1.12 -10.54
CA ASN A 231 -12.28 1.05 -9.11
C ASN A 231 -10.91 1.64 -8.78
N LEU A 232 -9.89 1.37 -9.60
CA LEU A 232 -8.57 1.99 -9.45
C LEU A 232 -8.65 3.51 -9.58
N GLN A 233 -9.39 4.03 -10.56
CA GLN A 233 -9.63 5.47 -10.73
C GLN A 233 -10.38 6.08 -9.55
N ARG A 234 -11.46 5.44 -9.09
CA ARG A 234 -12.24 5.89 -7.92
C ARG A 234 -11.38 5.93 -6.66
N LEU A 235 -10.57 4.91 -6.41
CA LEU A 235 -9.63 4.90 -5.29
C LEU A 235 -8.61 6.03 -5.40
N SER A 236 -8.03 6.27 -6.58
CA SER A 236 -7.11 7.39 -6.79
C SER A 236 -7.75 8.74 -6.45
N ILE A 237 -9.01 8.94 -6.80
CA ILE A 237 -9.78 10.14 -6.42
C ILE A 237 -10.00 10.20 -4.91
N MET A 238 -10.42 9.08 -4.28
CA MET A 238 -10.64 9.01 -2.83
C MET A 238 -9.35 9.28 -2.05
N PHE A 239 -8.19 8.77 -2.51
CA PHE A 239 -6.89 8.99 -1.88
C PHE A 239 -6.49 10.47 -1.82
N ARG A 240 -7.01 11.30 -2.70
CA ARG A 240 -6.74 12.74 -2.73
C ARG A 240 -7.71 13.53 -1.84
N HIS A 241 -8.95 13.09 -1.72
CA HIS A 241 -10.02 13.92 -1.17
C HIS A 241 -10.58 13.42 0.18
N GLN A 242 -10.46 12.13 0.51
CA GLN A 242 -11.02 11.62 1.75
C GLN A 242 -10.01 11.67 2.90
N LYS A 243 -10.48 12.09 4.08
CA LYS A 243 -9.64 12.34 5.25
C LYS A 243 -8.91 11.10 5.76
N CYS A 244 -9.52 9.90 5.67
CA CYS A 244 -8.87 8.64 6.11
C CYS A 244 -7.56 8.35 5.36
N PHE A 245 -7.41 8.87 4.14
CA PHE A 245 -6.22 8.68 3.31
C PHE A 245 -5.20 9.83 3.41
N HIS A 246 -5.38 10.78 4.32
CA HIS A 246 -4.36 11.80 4.57
C HIS A 246 -3.15 11.17 5.27
N ILE A 247 -1.94 11.60 4.86
CA ILE A 247 -0.69 11.00 5.32
C ILE A 247 -0.59 10.91 6.84
N GLY A 248 -0.97 11.96 7.57
CA GLY A 248 -0.93 11.96 9.04
C GLY A 248 -1.83 10.89 9.67
N ARG A 249 -3.01 10.62 9.08
CA ARG A 249 -3.91 9.58 9.57
C ARG A 249 -3.41 8.18 9.20
N LEU A 250 -2.82 8.03 8.00
CA LEU A 250 -2.20 6.78 7.59
C LEU A 250 -1.01 6.42 8.48
N CYS A 251 -0.13 7.39 8.74
CA CYS A 251 1.00 7.20 9.65
C CYS A 251 0.53 6.83 11.06
N GLY A 252 -0.48 7.54 11.60
CA GLY A 252 -1.06 7.21 12.91
C GLY A 252 -1.65 5.79 12.97
N ALA A 253 -2.33 5.34 11.91
CA ALA A 253 -2.86 3.98 11.83
C ALA A 253 -1.75 2.92 11.71
N LEU A 254 -0.66 3.24 11.01
CA LEU A 254 0.49 2.34 10.85
C LEU A 254 1.31 2.19 12.12
N LEU A 255 1.37 3.21 12.97
CA LEU A 255 2.04 3.10 14.28
C LEU A 255 1.35 2.13 15.25
N GLU A 256 0.12 1.74 14.95
CA GLU A 256 -0.62 0.68 15.65
C GLU A 256 -0.62 -0.65 14.86
N TRP A 257 0.25 -0.74 13.85
CA TRP A 257 0.45 -1.94 13.02
C TRP A 257 1.03 -3.10 13.80
#